data_72c6563713b229703ae0e38081661c3b
#
_entry.id   72c6563713b229703ae0e38081661c3b
#
_cell.length_a   1.000
_cell.length_b   1.000
_cell.length_c   1.000
_cell.angle_alpha   90.00
_cell.angle_beta   90.00
_cell.angle_gamma   90.00
#
_symmetry.space_group_name_H-M   'P 1'
#
loop_
_entity.id
_entity.type
_entity.pdbx_description
1 polymer ?
#
loop_
_entity_poly.entity_id
_entity_poly.type
_entity_poly.pdbx_seq_one_letter_code
_entity_poly.pdbx_strand_id
1 'polypeptide(L)'
;MHERPGEDWTLAELARVAGMSRTAFAELFAQTVGQPPMQYLAGWRAAEARRLLHDRRLSVASIAERLGYRSEAAFRRFFKRLEGIGPGRLRAKS
;
A
#
# COMPACT_ATOMS: atom_id res chain seq x y z
N MET A 1 -10.13 6.48 2.01
CA MET A 1 -8.98 5.56 2.02
C MET A 1 -7.89 5.99 1.06
N HIS A 2 -8.22 6.24 -0.18
CA HIS A 2 -7.23 6.65 -1.18
C HIS A 2 -6.77 8.10 -1.03
N GLU A 3 -7.51 8.90 -0.30
CA GLU A 3 -7.17 10.30 -0.07
C GLU A 3 -5.97 10.50 0.85
N ARG A 4 -5.62 9.46 1.63
CA ARG A 4 -4.54 9.53 2.61
C ARG A 4 -3.63 8.32 2.46
N PRO A 5 -2.93 8.18 1.34
CA PRO A 5 -2.12 6.99 1.07
C PRO A 5 -0.95 6.81 2.03
N GLY A 6 -0.52 7.89 2.69
CA GLY A 6 0.57 7.83 3.65
C GLY A 6 0.18 7.33 5.03
N GLU A 7 -1.09 7.07 5.28
CA GLU A 7 -1.54 6.59 6.57
C GLU A 7 -1.56 5.07 6.64
N ASP A 8 -1.25 4.57 7.83
CA ASP A 8 -1.20 3.14 8.09
C ASP A 8 -2.59 2.67 8.55
N TRP A 9 -3.45 2.35 7.59
CA TRP A 9 -4.80 1.91 7.86
C TRP A 9 -4.83 0.49 8.37
N THR A 10 -5.63 0.27 9.43
CA THR A 10 -5.89 -1.07 9.94
C THR A 10 -7.30 -1.50 9.58
N LEU A 11 -7.55 -2.82 9.61
CA LEU A 11 -8.89 -3.35 9.37
C LEU A 11 -9.89 -2.79 10.36
N ALA A 12 -9.48 -2.66 11.64
CA ALA A 12 -10.36 -2.11 12.68
C ALA A 12 -10.77 -0.67 12.38
N GLU A 13 -9.82 0.15 11.91
CA GLU A 13 -10.10 1.53 11.56
C GLU A 13 -11.07 1.63 10.38
N LEU A 14 -10.86 0.82 9.37
CA LEU A 14 -11.75 0.80 8.20
C LEU A 14 -13.16 0.36 8.59
N ALA A 15 -13.27 -0.66 9.42
CA ALA A 15 -14.56 -1.14 9.89
C ALA A 15 -15.29 -0.08 10.72
N ARG A 16 -14.56 0.62 11.57
CA ARG A 16 -15.13 1.68 12.40
C ARG A 16 -15.69 2.81 11.54
N VAL A 17 -14.97 3.22 10.52
CA VAL A 17 -15.43 4.27 9.59
C VAL A 17 -16.70 3.82 8.88
N ALA A 18 -16.81 2.55 8.55
CA ALA A 18 -17.99 1.99 7.90
C ALA A 18 -19.13 1.69 8.87
N GLY A 19 -18.90 1.81 10.20
CA GLY A 19 -19.91 1.50 11.19
C GLY A 19 -20.19 0.01 11.35
N MET A 20 -19.20 -0.84 11.09
CA MET A 20 -19.35 -2.29 11.06
C MET A 20 -18.30 -2.96 11.95
N SER A 21 -18.57 -4.23 12.34
CA SER A 21 -17.54 -5.03 12.95
C SER A 21 -16.45 -5.37 11.93
N ARG A 22 -15.26 -5.73 12.41
CA ARG A 22 -14.16 -6.09 11.52
C ARG A 22 -14.52 -7.25 10.60
N THR A 23 -15.15 -8.29 11.16
CA THR A 23 -15.55 -9.47 10.39
C THR A 23 -16.58 -9.13 9.33
N ALA A 24 -17.63 -8.40 9.72
CA ALA A 24 -18.68 -8.03 8.77
C ALA A 24 -18.15 -7.13 7.66
N PHE A 25 -17.29 -6.17 8.01
CA PHE A 25 -16.68 -5.29 7.03
C PHE A 25 -15.81 -6.07 6.04
N ALA A 26 -14.97 -6.97 6.55
CA ALA A 26 -14.07 -7.75 5.70
C ALA A 26 -14.86 -8.64 4.74
N GLU A 27 -15.93 -9.27 5.21
CA GLU A 27 -16.77 -10.12 4.36
C GLU A 27 -17.46 -9.33 3.26
N LEU A 28 -18.05 -8.19 3.62
CA LEU A 28 -18.72 -7.34 2.66
C LEU A 28 -17.74 -6.81 1.62
N PHE A 29 -16.58 -6.33 2.08
CA PHE A 29 -15.56 -5.81 1.19
C PHE A 29 -15.07 -6.88 0.20
N ALA A 30 -14.80 -8.08 0.71
CA ALA A 30 -14.32 -9.19 -0.12
C ALA A 30 -15.35 -9.58 -1.18
N GLN A 31 -16.64 -9.57 -0.82
CA GLN A 31 -17.72 -9.87 -1.76
C GLN A 31 -17.86 -8.81 -2.84
N THR A 32 -17.68 -7.55 -2.47
CA THR A 32 -17.88 -6.43 -3.39
C THR A 32 -16.67 -6.21 -4.30
N VAL A 33 -15.47 -6.27 -3.73
CA VAL A 33 -14.23 -5.94 -4.43
C VAL A 33 -13.51 -7.18 -4.95
N GLY A 34 -13.81 -8.36 -4.36
CA GLY A 34 -13.19 -9.61 -4.77
C GLY A 34 -11.92 -9.95 -4.00
N GLN A 35 -11.54 -9.14 -2.99
CA GLN A 35 -10.38 -9.43 -2.16
C GLN A 35 -10.50 -8.72 -0.82
N PRO A 36 -9.80 -9.22 0.23
CA PRO A 36 -9.83 -8.59 1.55
C PRO A 36 -9.31 -7.16 1.51
N PRO A 37 -9.82 -6.27 2.40
CA PRO A 37 -9.49 -4.85 2.34
C PRO A 37 -8.01 -4.52 2.52
N MET A 38 -7.30 -5.24 3.38
CA MET A 38 -5.88 -4.97 3.59
C MET A 38 -5.05 -5.43 2.39
N GLN A 39 -5.48 -6.49 1.71
CA GLN A 39 -4.83 -6.93 0.49
C GLN A 39 -5.07 -5.94 -0.66
N TYR A 40 -6.27 -5.42 -0.75
CA TYR A 40 -6.59 -4.38 -1.73
C TYR A 40 -5.72 -3.13 -1.51
N LEU A 41 -5.61 -2.69 -0.26
CA LEU A 41 -4.82 -1.52 0.08
C LEU A 41 -3.33 -1.75 -0.22
N ALA A 42 -2.81 -2.94 0.06
CA ALA A 42 -1.43 -3.29 -0.26
C ALA A 42 -1.18 -3.22 -1.77
N GLY A 43 -2.11 -3.75 -2.56
CA GLY A 43 -2.03 -3.68 -4.01
C GLY A 43 -2.05 -2.25 -4.53
N TRP A 44 -2.89 -1.41 -3.93
CA TRP A 44 -2.96 0.01 -4.28
C TRP A 44 -1.66 0.72 -3.97
N ARG A 45 -1.07 0.45 -2.78
CA ARG A 45 0.21 1.05 -2.39
C ARG A 45 1.34 0.63 -3.34
N ALA A 46 1.34 -0.64 -3.76
CA ALA A 46 2.36 -1.13 -4.68
C ALA A 46 2.23 -0.45 -6.05
N ALA A 47 1.00 -0.29 -6.55
CA ALA A 47 0.76 0.39 -7.82
C ALA A 47 1.20 1.86 -7.75
N GLU A 48 0.89 2.53 -6.64
CA GLU A 48 1.29 3.91 -6.43
C GLU A 48 2.81 4.04 -6.31
N ALA A 49 3.46 3.06 -5.67
CA ALA A 49 4.91 3.03 -5.57
C ALA A 49 5.55 2.92 -6.97
N ARG A 50 5.01 2.04 -7.82
CA ARG A 50 5.52 1.91 -9.19
C ARG A 50 5.41 3.23 -9.95
N ARG A 51 4.28 3.91 -9.80
CA ARG A 51 4.07 5.21 -10.45
C ARG A 51 5.10 6.23 -9.98
N LEU A 52 5.33 6.31 -8.67
CA LEU A 52 6.28 7.27 -8.10
C LEU A 52 7.73 6.94 -8.46
N LEU A 53 8.05 5.65 -8.63
CA LEU A 53 9.40 5.24 -9.00
C LEU A 53 9.79 5.69 -10.41
N HIS A 54 8.84 5.98 -11.27
CA HIS A 54 9.13 6.53 -12.59
C HIS A 54 9.59 8.00 -12.53
N ASP A 55 9.32 8.68 -11.43
CA ASP A 55 9.80 10.05 -11.24
C ASP A 55 11.18 10.00 -10.57
N ARG A 56 12.21 10.16 -11.39
CA ARG A 56 13.60 10.05 -10.91
C ARG A 56 14.02 11.17 -9.97
N ARG A 57 13.21 12.21 -9.85
CA ARG A 57 13.45 13.29 -8.87
C ARG A 57 13.15 12.84 -7.45
N LEU A 58 12.36 11.77 -7.29
CA LEU A 58 11.99 11.24 -5.99
C LEU A 58 12.94 10.13 -5.59
N SER A 59 13.51 10.23 -4.37
CA SER A 59 14.30 9.16 -3.81
C SER A 59 13.39 8.04 -3.31
N VAL A 60 13.94 6.84 -3.17
CA VAL A 60 13.20 5.72 -2.59
C VAL A 60 12.77 6.04 -1.17
N ALA A 61 13.63 6.72 -0.40
CA ALA A 61 13.28 7.15 0.95
C ALA A 61 12.08 8.10 0.95
N SER A 62 12.05 9.04 0.03
CA SER A 62 10.95 9.99 -0.10
C SER A 62 9.64 9.28 -0.46
N ILE A 63 9.71 8.30 -1.35
CA ILE A 63 8.54 7.51 -1.74
C ILE A 63 8.01 6.71 -0.55
N ALA A 64 8.91 6.08 0.22
CA ALA A 64 8.52 5.34 1.41
C ALA A 64 7.78 6.24 2.39
N GLU A 65 8.27 7.45 2.60
CA GLU A 65 7.63 8.41 3.50
C GLU A 65 6.25 8.82 3.00
N ARG A 66 6.12 9.12 1.71
CA ARG A 66 4.84 9.49 1.12
C ARG A 66 3.77 8.41 1.26
N LEU A 67 4.20 7.15 1.22
CA LEU A 67 3.28 6.01 1.32
C LEU A 67 3.04 5.58 2.76
N GLY A 68 3.63 6.26 3.74
CA GLY A 68 3.37 6.04 5.15
C GLY A 68 4.15 4.90 5.78
N TYR A 69 5.26 4.50 5.19
CA TYR A 69 6.11 3.48 5.79
C TYR A 69 7.00 4.08 6.86
N ARG A 70 7.23 3.31 7.92
CA ARG A 70 8.05 3.78 9.05
C ARG A 70 9.51 3.99 8.67
N SER A 71 9.98 3.25 7.67
CA SER A 71 11.36 3.37 7.22
C SER A 71 11.45 2.96 5.76
N GLU A 72 12.54 3.38 5.13
CA GLU A 72 12.85 2.95 3.78
C GLU A 72 13.01 1.44 3.71
N ALA A 73 13.64 0.84 4.72
CA ALA A 73 13.84 -0.61 4.78
C ALA A 73 12.51 -1.37 4.81
N ALA A 74 11.54 -0.87 5.58
CA ALA A 74 10.23 -1.49 5.64
C ALA A 74 9.52 -1.43 4.27
N PHE A 75 9.61 -0.30 3.59
CA PHE A 75 9.07 -0.14 2.26
C PHE A 75 9.73 -1.10 1.27
N ARG A 76 11.07 -1.21 1.30
CA ARG A 76 11.81 -2.09 0.40
C ARG A 76 11.41 -3.56 0.58
N ARG A 77 11.23 -3.99 1.83
CA ARG A 77 10.79 -5.37 2.12
C ARG A 77 9.39 -5.63 1.58
N PHE A 78 8.46 -4.71 1.82
CA PHE A 78 7.10 -4.82 1.33
C PHE A 78 7.07 -4.88 -0.20
N PHE A 79 7.76 -3.96 -0.84
CA PHE A 79 7.75 -3.84 -2.29
C PHE A 79 8.34 -5.10 -2.95
N LYS A 80 9.47 -5.57 -2.43
CA LYS A 80 10.12 -6.78 -2.97
C LYS A 80 9.24 -8.00 -2.80
N ARG A 81 8.58 -8.14 -1.66
CA ARG A 81 7.69 -9.27 -1.41
C ARG A 81 6.52 -9.28 -2.39
N LEU A 82 5.98 -8.12 -2.69
CA LEU A 82 4.81 -8.01 -3.56
C LEU A 82 5.16 -8.05 -5.04
N GLU A 83 6.24 -7.40 -5.44
CA GLU A 83 6.62 -7.24 -6.84
C GLU A 83 7.70 -8.22 -7.30
N GLY A 84 8.33 -8.92 -6.38
CA GLY A 84 9.39 -9.87 -6.71
C GLY A 84 10.78 -9.26 -6.86
N ILE A 85 10.88 -7.95 -7.00
CA ILE A 85 12.16 -7.23 -7.06
C ILE A 85 12.07 -5.97 -6.22
N GLY A 86 13.22 -5.47 -5.77
CA GLY A 86 13.28 -4.25 -4.98
C GLY A 86 13.00 -3.00 -5.81
N PRO A 87 12.61 -1.89 -5.14
CA PRO A 87 12.27 -0.66 -5.84
C PRO A 87 13.44 -0.05 -6.63
N GLY A 88 14.64 -0.10 -6.08
CA GLY A 88 15.81 0.40 -6.79
C GLY A 88 16.10 -0.40 -8.05
N ARG A 89 15.91 -1.71 -7.98
CA ARG A 89 16.12 -2.59 -9.13
C ARG A 89 15.08 -2.37 -10.21
N LEU A 90 13.83 -2.17 -9.80
CA LEU A 90 12.75 -1.84 -10.73
C LEU A 90 13.06 -0.53 -11.46
N ARG A 91 13.49 0.48 -10.71
CA ARG A 91 13.86 1.78 -11.28
C ARG A 91 15.00 1.65 -12.30
N ALA A 92 15.97 0.80 -12.01
CA ALA A 92 17.12 0.61 -12.91
C ALA A 92 16.72 -0.02 -14.23
N LYS A 93 15.62 -0.78 -14.24
CA LYS A 93 15.12 -1.42 -15.47
C LYS A 93 14.26 -0.49 -16.32
N SER A 94 13.85 0.62 -15.78
CA SER A 94 12.95 1.55 -16.48
C SER A 94 13.64 2.43 -17.48
#